data_85cc8ea0b2218c030530540602c97525
#
_entry.id   85cc8ea0b2218c030530540602c97525
#
_cell.length_a   1.000
_cell.length_b   1.000
_cell.length_c   1.000
_cell.angle_alpha   90.00
_cell.angle_beta   90.00
_cell.angle_gamma   90.00
#
_symmetry.space_group_name_H-M   'P 1'
#
loop_
_entity.id
_entity.type
_entity.pdbx_description
1 polymer ?
#
loop_
_entity_poly.entity_id
_entity_poly.type
_entity_poly.pdbx_seq_one_letter_code
_entity_poly.pdbx_strand_id
1 'polypeptide(L)'
;MTKNYFAMQWHITDRCDQRCKHCYIFAGEDKSYSPEFDLSTLKEIFFDFLATCKKMDKRPSISVTGGDPLLHKDVWSLLALFKEYNVPFAILGNPFHLNENVAKQLKELGCTTYQMSLDGLKETHDFIRKPGSFDATLNKIHVLNEVGIKSAIATTVSKTNIDEIPQLVKVAVDYQAKSFGFSRYCPNEKDRNNLVSPSEYKAFLEKMWEQFVILQDKGTAFILKDHLWKLFLYEKGLFKIEDDSELIMDGCHCGISHITVLA
;
A
#
# COMPACT_ATOMS: atom_id res chain seq x y z
N MET A 1 -18.46 5.71 -1.16
CA MET A 1 -17.81 6.95 -1.64
C MET A 1 -16.78 6.78 -2.76
N THR A 2 -16.55 5.57 -3.25
CA THR A 2 -15.51 5.28 -4.27
C THR A 2 -15.98 5.39 -5.73
N LYS A 3 -17.26 5.59 -5.98
CA LYS A 3 -17.85 5.55 -7.33
C LYS A 3 -17.40 6.67 -8.29
N ASN A 4 -16.72 7.71 -7.80
CA ASN A 4 -16.38 8.88 -8.62
C ASN A 4 -14.87 9.06 -8.91
N TYR A 5 -14.01 8.13 -8.48
CA TYR A 5 -12.58 8.20 -8.74
C TYR A 5 -12.15 7.10 -9.69
N PHE A 6 -11.19 7.44 -10.56
CA PHE A 6 -10.37 6.49 -11.30
C PHE A 6 -8.94 6.58 -10.78
N ALA A 7 -8.41 5.48 -10.28
CA ALA A 7 -7.13 5.46 -9.59
C ALA A 7 -6.03 4.87 -10.49
N MET A 8 -4.86 5.49 -10.49
CA MET A 8 -3.65 4.96 -11.09
C MET A 8 -2.64 4.59 -10.01
N GLN A 9 -2.23 3.34 -9.94
CA GLN A 9 -1.05 2.94 -9.22
C GLN A 9 0.13 3.03 -10.18
N TRP A 10 1.05 3.94 -9.92
CA TRP A 10 2.13 4.28 -10.83
C TRP A 10 3.49 3.90 -10.26
N HIS A 11 4.09 2.89 -10.84
CA HIS A 11 5.42 2.41 -10.55
C HIS A 11 6.41 3.22 -11.37
N ILE A 12 7.10 4.18 -10.76
CA ILE A 12 7.96 5.14 -11.49
C ILE A 12 9.45 4.76 -11.48
N THR A 13 9.86 3.83 -10.63
CA THR A 13 11.27 3.42 -10.49
C THR A 13 11.39 2.03 -9.89
N ASP A 14 12.39 1.27 -10.31
CA ASP A 14 12.81 0.04 -9.64
C ASP A 14 13.83 0.30 -8.51
N ARG A 15 14.37 1.52 -8.41
CA ARG A 15 15.37 1.83 -7.37
C ARG A 15 14.79 1.69 -5.98
N CYS A 16 15.51 0.98 -5.12
CA CYS A 16 15.17 0.81 -3.72
C CYS A 16 16.44 0.52 -2.93
N ASP A 17 16.52 1.01 -1.72
CA ASP A 17 17.59 0.70 -0.77
C ASP A 17 17.25 -0.48 0.16
N GLN A 18 16.08 -1.08 -0.02
CA GLN A 18 15.69 -2.35 0.58
C GLN A 18 15.78 -3.50 -0.44
N ARG A 19 15.96 -4.72 0.09
CA ARG A 19 15.94 -5.98 -0.67
C ARG A 19 15.04 -6.97 0.04
N CYS A 20 13.74 -6.60 0.09
CA CYS A 20 12.74 -7.41 0.78
C CYS A 20 12.64 -8.80 0.15
N LYS A 21 12.63 -9.85 0.97
CA LYS A 21 12.66 -11.25 0.52
C LYS A 21 11.47 -11.66 -0.35
N HIS A 22 10.32 -11.01 -0.15
CA HIS A 22 9.09 -11.24 -0.91
C HIS A 22 8.85 -10.19 -2.01
N CYS A 23 9.85 -9.35 -2.31
CA CYS A 23 9.68 -8.27 -3.29
C CYS A 23 9.60 -8.81 -4.71
N TYR A 24 8.50 -8.56 -5.40
CA TYR A 24 8.31 -9.00 -6.77
C TYR A 24 9.25 -8.32 -7.77
N ILE A 25 9.73 -7.11 -7.45
CA ILE A 25 10.68 -6.37 -8.29
C ILE A 25 12.04 -7.07 -8.33
N PHE A 26 12.46 -7.64 -7.19
CA PHE A 26 13.77 -8.28 -7.03
C PHE A 26 13.71 -9.82 -6.95
N ALA A 27 12.60 -10.43 -7.38
CA ALA A 27 12.43 -11.89 -7.32
C ALA A 27 13.27 -12.70 -8.34
N GLY A 28 13.99 -12.04 -9.26
CA GLY A 28 14.88 -12.68 -10.25
C GLY A 28 16.36 -12.59 -9.86
N GLU A 29 17.17 -13.53 -10.36
CA GLU A 29 18.61 -13.61 -10.06
C GLU A 29 19.47 -12.53 -10.76
N ASP A 30 19.00 -11.97 -11.89
CA ASP A 30 19.69 -10.97 -12.72
C ASP A 30 18.82 -9.73 -12.94
N LYS A 31 18.63 -8.92 -11.90
CA LYS A 31 17.91 -7.66 -12.12
C LYS A 31 18.88 -6.47 -12.16
N SER A 32 19.22 -6.08 -13.35
CA SER A 32 19.47 -4.67 -13.66
C SER A 32 18.19 -3.89 -13.44
N TYR A 33 18.26 -2.70 -12.84
CA TYR A 33 17.12 -1.78 -12.80
C TYR A 33 16.61 -1.51 -14.21
N SER A 34 15.29 -1.53 -14.37
CA SER A 34 14.68 -1.06 -15.62
C SER A 34 15.07 0.40 -15.86
N PRO A 35 15.26 0.81 -17.12
CA PRO A 35 15.48 2.22 -17.42
C PRO A 35 14.32 3.07 -16.92
N GLU A 36 14.62 4.10 -16.12
CA GLU A 36 13.61 5.03 -15.66
C GLU A 36 13.13 5.92 -16.81
N PHE A 37 11.84 6.19 -16.86
CA PHE A 37 11.28 7.21 -17.72
C PHE A 37 11.82 8.60 -17.34
N ASP A 38 12.08 9.42 -18.32
CA ASP A 38 12.40 10.82 -18.10
C ASP A 38 11.13 11.64 -17.77
N LEU A 39 11.33 12.88 -17.33
CA LEU A 39 10.24 13.76 -16.96
C LEU A 39 9.25 14.02 -18.12
N SER A 40 9.72 14.02 -19.38
CA SER A 40 8.84 14.24 -20.52
C SER A 40 7.87 13.09 -20.71
N THR A 41 8.36 11.87 -20.65
CA THR A 41 7.53 10.65 -20.72
C THR A 41 6.57 10.54 -19.53
N LEU A 42 7.04 10.88 -18.31
CA LEU A 42 6.16 10.91 -17.14
C LEU A 42 5.03 11.93 -17.31
N LYS A 43 5.30 13.11 -17.90
CA LYS A 43 4.26 14.10 -18.20
C LYS A 43 3.26 13.59 -19.23
N GLU A 44 3.70 12.95 -20.30
CA GLU A 44 2.82 12.35 -21.31
C GLU A 44 1.86 11.33 -20.67
N ILE A 45 2.39 10.38 -19.88
CA ILE A 45 1.57 9.40 -19.15
C ILE A 45 0.55 10.09 -18.23
N PHE A 46 0.98 11.12 -17.51
CA PHE A 46 0.09 11.88 -16.63
C PHE A 46 -1.06 12.54 -17.38
N PHE A 47 -0.78 13.22 -18.49
CA PHE A 47 -1.82 13.88 -19.28
C PHE A 47 -2.76 12.90 -19.97
N ASP A 48 -2.26 11.76 -20.44
CA ASP A 48 -3.09 10.69 -20.99
C ASP A 48 -4.02 10.09 -19.92
N PHE A 49 -3.52 9.94 -18.69
CA PHE A 49 -4.35 9.54 -17.56
C PHE A 49 -5.46 10.55 -17.26
N LEU A 50 -5.14 11.85 -17.21
CA LEU A 50 -6.14 12.90 -17.01
C LEU A 50 -7.19 12.93 -18.13
N ALA A 51 -6.77 12.78 -19.38
CA ALA A 51 -7.67 12.72 -20.53
C ALA A 51 -8.61 11.50 -20.44
N THR A 52 -8.09 10.37 -19.99
CA THR A 52 -8.87 9.14 -19.73
C THR A 52 -9.89 9.36 -18.63
N CYS A 53 -9.48 9.92 -17.48
CA CYS A 53 -10.39 10.26 -16.39
C CYS A 53 -11.53 11.18 -16.86
N LYS A 54 -11.20 12.21 -17.65
CA LYS A 54 -12.18 13.13 -18.21
C LYS A 54 -13.18 12.43 -19.14
N LYS A 55 -12.71 11.51 -20.01
CA LYS A 55 -13.59 10.72 -20.89
C LYS A 55 -14.54 9.80 -20.12
N MET A 56 -14.09 9.30 -18.96
CA MET A 56 -14.87 8.42 -18.09
C MET A 56 -15.75 9.16 -17.07
N ASP A 57 -15.74 10.48 -17.07
CA ASP A 57 -16.37 11.33 -16.05
C ASP A 57 -15.97 10.93 -14.63
N LYS A 58 -14.68 10.69 -14.42
CA LYS A 58 -14.07 10.29 -13.13
C LYS A 58 -13.03 11.31 -12.66
N ARG A 59 -12.90 11.43 -11.34
CA ARG A 59 -11.82 12.21 -10.73
C ARG A 59 -10.54 11.37 -10.68
N PRO A 60 -9.39 11.94 -11.06
CA PRO A 60 -8.11 11.24 -10.95
C PRO A 60 -7.68 11.07 -9.49
N SER A 61 -7.01 9.95 -9.20
CA SER A 61 -6.28 9.70 -7.96
C SER A 61 -5.03 8.89 -8.27
N ILE A 62 -3.89 9.25 -7.73
CA ILE A 62 -2.61 8.59 -8.06
C ILE A 62 -1.96 8.03 -6.79
N SER A 63 -1.51 6.79 -6.87
CA SER A 63 -0.62 6.16 -5.89
C SER A 63 0.74 5.96 -6.53
N VAL A 64 1.72 6.77 -6.15
CA VAL A 64 3.09 6.67 -6.66
C VAL A 64 3.84 5.61 -5.88
N THR A 65 4.43 4.66 -6.59
CA THR A 65 5.12 3.51 -6.02
C THR A 65 6.32 3.13 -6.90
N GLY A 66 6.89 1.96 -6.64
CA GLY A 66 8.02 1.41 -7.36
C GLY A 66 8.86 0.56 -6.41
N GLY A 67 10.16 0.71 -6.51
CA GLY A 67 11.07 0.38 -5.43
C GLY A 67 10.82 1.32 -4.26
N ASP A 68 11.51 2.47 -4.24
CA ASP A 68 11.10 3.63 -3.43
C ASP A 68 10.95 4.85 -4.36
N PRO A 69 9.76 5.39 -4.52
CA PRO A 69 9.51 6.49 -5.45
C PRO A 69 10.31 7.75 -5.13
N LEU A 70 10.72 7.97 -3.87
CA LEU A 70 11.56 9.12 -3.49
C LEU A 70 12.99 9.04 -4.05
N LEU A 71 13.38 7.91 -4.61
CA LEU A 71 14.68 7.72 -5.29
C LEU A 71 14.65 8.05 -6.79
N HIS A 72 13.47 8.29 -7.37
CA HIS A 72 13.40 8.72 -8.76
C HIS A 72 13.89 10.18 -8.90
N LYS A 73 14.78 10.44 -9.84
CA LYS A 73 15.43 11.76 -10.03
C LYS A 73 14.45 12.92 -10.25
N ASP A 74 13.34 12.64 -10.93
CA ASP A 74 12.33 13.64 -11.32
C ASP A 74 11.06 13.61 -10.44
N VAL A 75 11.05 12.86 -9.33
CA VAL A 75 9.85 12.69 -8.49
C VAL A 75 9.26 14.02 -8.03
N TRP A 76 10.09 14.94 -7.57
CA TRP A 76 9.62 16.24 -7.07
C TRP A 76 8.96 17.09 -8.14
N SER A 77 9.48 17.05 -9.37
CA SER A 77 8.89 17.71 -10.54
C SER A 77 7.55 17.08 -10.92
N LEU A 78 7.45 15.75 -10.82
CA LEU A 78 6.21 15.03 -11.06
C LEU A 78 5.15 15.36 -10.00
N LEU A 79 5.52 15.37 -8.71
CA LEU A 79 4.59 15.71 -7.64
C LEU A 79 4.14 17.18 -7.69
N ALA A 80 5.02 18.09 -8.12
CA ALA A 80 4.64 19.48 -8.37
C ALA A 80 3.59 19.60 -9.48
N LEU A 81 3.70 18.79 -10.53
CA LEU A 81 2.69 18.71 -11.57
C LEU A 81 1.33 18.23 -11.04
N PHE A 82 1.30 17.23 -10.15
CA PHE A 82 0.05 16.78 -9.51
C PHE A 82 -0.61 17.90 -8.73
N LYS A 83 0.18 18.71 -7.99
CA LYS A 83 -0.33 19.89 -7.28
C LYS A 83 -0.91 20.92 -8.23
N GLU A 84 -0.20 21.23 -9.31
CA GLU A 84 -0.65 22.20 -10.34
C GLU A 84 -2.03 21.84 -10.91
N TYR A 85 -2.26 20.55 -11.16
CA TYR A 85 -3.52 20.04 -11.71
C TYR A 85 -4.52 19.60 -10.63
N ASN A 86 -4.25 19.86 -9.34
CA ASN A 86 -5.10 19.50 -8.20
C ASN A 86 -5.45 18.00 -8.16
N VAL A 87 -4.50 17.14 -8.50
CA VAL A 87 -4.64 15.68 -8.42
C VAL A 87 -4.15 15.18 -7.06
N PRO A 88 -5.02 14.62 -6.21
CA PRO A 88 -4.59 14.05 -4.94
C PRO A 88 -3.75 12.80 -5.18
N PHE A 89 -2.71 12.64 -4.37
CA PHE A 89 -1.83 11.47 -4.49
C PHE A 89 -1.47 10.85 -3.14
N ALA A 90 -1.07 9.60 -3.20
CA ALA A 90 -0.45 8.86 -2.12
C ALA A 90 0.95 8.40 -2.54
N ILE A 91 1.83 8.22 -1.57
CA ILE A 91 3.14 7.57 -1.75
C ILE A 91 3.09 6.18 -1.12
N LEU A 92 3.58 5.18 -1.84
CA LEU A 92 3.85 3.83 -1.35
C LEU A 92 5.37 3.65 -1.37
N GLY A 93 6.01 3.88 -0.23
CA GLY A 93 7.46 3.91 -0.12
C GLY A 93 7.97 3.23 1.15
N ASN A 94 9.25 3.38 1.39
CA ASN A 94 9.90 2.88 2.61
C ASN A 94 10.21 4.04 3.59
N PRO A 95 10.64 3.77 4.83
CA PRO A 95 10.84 4.81 5.83
C PRO A 95 12.15 5.59 5.67
N PHE A 96 13.13 5.12 4.87
CA PHE A 96 14.51 5.62 4.97
C PHE A 96 14.73 6.98 4.32
N HIS A 97 13.97 7.29 3.28
CA HIS A 97 14.04 8.59 2.59
C HIS A 97 13.02 9.61 3.09
N LEU A 98 12.21 9.23 4.09
CA LEU A 98 11.21 10.08 4.70
C LEU A 98 11.76 10.71 5.99
N ASN A 99 12.08 11.99 5.96
CA ASN A 99 12.38 12.79 7.14
C ASN A 99 11.38 13.95 7.29
N GLU A 100 11.46 14.74 8.34
CA GLU A 100 10.52 15.85 8.60
C GLU A 100 10.43 16.85 7.44
N ASN A 101 11.57 17.22 6.83
CA ASN A 101 11.58 18.17 5.72
C ASN A 101 10.90 17.58 4.49
N VAL A 102 11.19 16.30 4.17
CA VAL A 102 10.53 15.56 3.08
C VAL A 102 9.03 15.43 3.35
N ALA A 103 8.64 15.11 4.59
CA ALA A 103 7.21 15.02 4.95
C ALA A 103 6.48 16.37 4.79
N LYS A 104 7.09 17.49 5.23
CA LYS A 104 6.56 18.85 5.02
C LYS A 104 6.41 19.16 3.52
N GLN A 105 7.45 18.90 2.74
CA GLN A 105 7.42 19.11 1.29
C GLN A 105 6.34 18.27 0.60
N LEU A 106 6.20 16.99 0.96
CA LEU A 106 5.13 16.12 0.45
C LEU A 106 3.75 16.68 0.81
N LYS A 107 3.57 17.16 2.05
CA LYS A 107 2.32 17.79 2.48
C LYS A 107 1.99 19.04 1.67
N GLU A 108 2.96 19.91 1.45
CA GLU A 108 2.82 21.12 0.63
C GLU A 108 2.44 20.79 -0.81
N LEU A 109 2.94 19.69 -1.35
CA LEU A 109 2.61 19.22 -2.70
C LEU A 109 1.24 18.52 -2.78
N GLY A 110 0.56 18.29 -1.65
CA GLY A 110 -0.78 17.71 -1.64
C GLY A 110 -0.82 16.19 -1.40
N CYS A 111 0.24 15.60 -0.88
CA CYS A 111 0.25 14.20 -0.45
C CYS A 111 -0.82 13.97 0.62
N THR A 112 -1.71 13.02 0.36
CA THR A 112 -2.82 12.68 1.27
C THR A 112 -2.46 11.53 2.21
N THR A 113 -1.67 10.58 1.72
CA THR A 113 -1.35 9.35 2.44
C THR A 113 0.07 8.90 2.10
N TYR A 114 0.81 8.46 3.10
CA TYR A 114 2.07 7.75 2.91
C TYR A 114 1.92 6.33 3.48
N GLN A 115 2.00 5.34 2.59
CA GLN A 115 1.91 3.94 2.98
C GLN A 115 3.31 3.36 3.13
N MET A 116 3.55 2.74 4.28
CA MET A 116 4.73 1.94 4.57
C MET A 116 4.31 0.51 4.91
N SER A 117 5.26 -0.38 4.95
CA SER A 117 4.98 -1.78 5.27
C SER A 117 5.52 -2.16 6.64
N LEU A 118 4.75 -3.00 7.36
CA LEU A 118 5.20 -3.76 8.52
C LEU A 118 4.79 -5.22 8.32
N ASP A 119 5.76 -6.14 8.27
CA ASP A 119 5.52 -7.55 7.93
C ASP A 119 5.84 -8.51 9.08
N GLY A 120 5.58 -8.11 10.30
CA GLY A 120 5.80 -8.89 11.52
C GLY A 120 6.31 -8.01 12.65
N LEU A 121 6.61 -8.62 13.79
CA LEU A 121 7.31 -7.97 14.87
C LEU A 121 8.76 -7.69 14.47
N LYS A 122 9.51 -7.02 15.31
CA LYS A 122 10.81 -6.42 14.96
C LYS A 122 11.76 -7.40 14.27
N GLU A 123 11.96 -8.56 14.85
CA GLU A 123 12.91 -9.55 14.31
C GLU A 123 12.47 -10.10 12.97
N THR A 124 11.22 -10.50 12.85
CA THR A 124 10.63 -11.03 11.61
C THR A 124 10.56 -9.95 10.52
N HIS A 125 10.15 -8.74 10.88
CA HIS A 125 10.10 -7.64 9.92
C HIS A 125 11.49 -7.30 9.38
N ASP A 126 12.46 -7.13 10.26
CA ASP A 126 13.84 -6.78 9.87
C ASP A 126 14.49 -7.91 9.05
N PHE A 127 14.19 -9.19 9.37
CA PHE A 127 14.62 -10.33 8.57
C PHE A 127 14.01 -10.33 7.15
N ILE A 128 12.73 -9.98 7.03
CA ILE A 128 12.03 -9.94 5.73
C ILE A 128 12.51 -8.76 4.89
N ARG A 129 12.72 -7.59 5.50
CA ARG A 129 12.97 -6.33 4.78
C ARG A 129 14.42 -5.85 4.86
N LYS A 130 14.81 -5.30 5.99
CA LYS A 130 16.15 -4.74 6.22
C LYS A 130 16.34 -4.51 7.71
N PRO A 131 17.51 -4.82 8.29
CA PRO A 131 17.80 -4.51 9.69
C PRO A 131 17.52 -3.05 10.03
N GLY A 132 16.78 -2.83 11.13
CA GLY A 132 16.38 -1.50 11.62
C GLY A 132 15.17 -0.88 10.93
N SER A 133 14.56 -1.57 9.94
CA SER A 133 13.40 -1.01 9.22
C SER A 133 12.13 -1.02 10.06
N PHE A 134 11.99 -1.89 11.05
CA PHE A 134 10.87 -1.89 11.98
C PHE A 134 10.79 -0.57 12.75
N ASP A 135 11.86 -0.25 13.49
CA ASP A 135 11.91 0.99 14.28
C ASP A 135 11.83 2.24 13.39
N ALA A 136 12.49 2.20 12.22
CA ALA A 136 12.41 3.28 11.25
C ALA A 136 10.96 3.52 10.80
N THR A 137 10.20 2.47 10.47
CA THR A 137 8.80 2.59 10.06
C THR A 137 7.93 3.18 11.16
N LEU A 138 8.07 2.69 12.40
CA LEU A 138 7.29 3.19 13.53
C LEU A 138 7.57 4.68 13.82
N ASN A 139 8.84 5.10 13.75
CA ASN A 139 9.21 6.50 13.92
C ASN A 139 8.60 7.39 12.81
N LYS A 140 8.46 6.90 11.58
CA LYS A 140 7.88 7.68 10.49
C LYS A 140 6.35 7.83 10.58
N ILE A 141 5.66 6.94 11.28
CA ILE A 141 4.23 7.14 11.59
C ILE A 141 4.06 8.47 12.35
N HIS A 142 4.91 8.71 13.34
CA HIS A 142 4.89 9.96 14.12
C HIS A 142 5.16 11.18 13.24
N VAL A 143 6.24 11.16 12.46
CA VAL A 143 6.59 12.25 11.51
C VAL A 143 5.44 12.60 10.56
N LEU A 144 4.77 11.59 10.02
CA LEU A 144 3.62 11.79 9.11
C LEU A 144 2.43 12.41 9.83
N ASN A 145 2.14 11.94 11.05
CA ASN A 145 1.02 12.43 11.83
C ASN A 145 1.20 13.91 12.21
N GLU A 146 2.43 14.34 12.56
CA GLU A 146 2.75 15.73 12.89
C GLU A 146 2.50 16.69 11.73
N VAL A 147 2.81 16.29 10.50
CA VAL A 147 2.54 17.13 9.32
C VAL A 147 1.13 16.95 8.75
N GLY A 148 0.32 16.05 9.31
CA GLY A 148 -1.06 15.80 8.88
C GLY A 148 -1.15 15.03 7.54
N ILE A 149 -0.17 14.17 7.22
CA ILE A 149 -0.27 13.14 6.18
C ILE A 149 -0.76 11.86 6.84
N LYS A 150 -1.74 11.19 6.25
CA LYS A 150 -2.24 9.91 6.77
C LYS A 150 -1.16 8.85 6.66
N SER A 151 -0.72 8.30 7.79
CA SER A 151 0.17 7.13 7.82
C SER A 151 -0.65 5.86 7.59
N ALA A 152 -0.30 5.09 6.56
CA ALA A 152 -0.93 3.82 6.25
C ALA A 152 0.09 2.68 6.42
N ILE A 153 -0.32 1.62 7.11
CA ILE A 153 0.47 0.41 7.25
C ILE A 153 -0.16 -0.70 6.40
N ALA A 154 0.67 -1.30 5.55
CA ALA A 154 0.31 -2.47 4.76
C ALA A 154 1.19 -3.65 5.15
N THR A 155 0.59 -4.83 5.29
CA THR A 155 1.27 -6.08 5.65
C THR A 155 1.09 -7.11 4.55
N THR A 156 2.17 -7.78 4.18
CA THR A 156 2.13 -8.95 3.29
C THR A 156 2.12 -10.21 4.14
N VAL A 157 1.00 -10.92 4.14
CA VAL A 157 0.78 -12.13 4.96
C VAL A 157 1.39 -13.34 4.29
N SER A 158 2.34 -13.97 4.93
CA SER A 158 3.01 -15.20 4.51
C SER A 158 3.09 -16.19 5.67
N LYS A 159 3.52 -17.41 5.39
CA LYS A 159 3.71 -18.41 6.43
C LYS A 159 4.77 -17.99 7.47
N THR A 160 5.72 -17.17 7.08
CA THR A 160 6.78 -16.67 7.96
C THR A 160 6.26 -15.75 9.07
N ASN A 161 5.18 -15.00 8.83
CA ASN A 161 4.76 -13.93 9.73
C ASN A 161 3.29 -13.99 10.20
N ILE A 162 2.49 -14.93 9.69
CA ILE A 162 1.04 -14.98 9.92
C ILE A 162 0.64 -14.96 11.40
N ASP A 163 1.43 -15.61 12.26
CA ASP A 163 1.13 -15.72 13.68
C ASP A 163 1.43 -14.43 14.46
N GLU A 164 2.26 -13.53 13.92
CA GLU A 164 2.63 -12.28 14.57
C GLU A 164 1.71 -11.11 14.19
N ILE A 165 1.00 -11.19 13.06
CA ILE A 165 0.22 -10.06 12.53
C ILE A 165 -0.91 -9.63 13.47
N PRO A 166 -1.64 -10.49 14.18
CA PRO A 166 -2.64 -10.05 15.16
C PRO A 166 -2.04 -9.15 16.25
N GLN A 167 -0.82 -9.43 16.71
CA GLN A 167 -0.11 -8.57 17.66
C GLN A 167 0.41 -7.29 16.98
N LEU A 168 0.83 -7.37 15.73
CA LEU A 168 1.30 -6.21 14.94
C LEU A 168 0.20 -5.15 14.77
N VAL A 169 -1.08 -5.55 14.67
CA VAL A 169 -2.21 -4.60 14.62
C VAL A 169 -2.20 -3.70 15.85
N LYS A 170 -2.00 -4.29 17.03
CA LYS A 170 -1.91 -3.52 18.28
C LYS A 170 -0.75 -2.53 18.24
N VAL A 171 0.42 -2.95 17.75
CA VAL A 171 1.58 -2.06 17.58
C VAL A 171 1.22 -0.87 16.67
N ALA A 172 0.59 -1.12 15.52
CA ALA A 172 0.19 -0.06 14.59
C ALA A 172 -0.80 0.93 15.24
N VAL A 173 -1.75 0.43 16.05
CA VAL A 173 -2.71 1.25 16.80
C VAL A 173 -2.01 2.07 17.88
N ASP A 174 -1.14 1.45 18.68
CA ASP A 174 -0.40 2.12 19.76
C ASP A 174 0.48 3.27 19.22
N TYR A 175 1.04 3.12 18.00
CA TYR A 175 1.77 4.17 17.29
C TYR A 175 0.87 5.13 16.50
N GLN A 176 -0.46 5.00 16.60
CA GLN A 176 -1.43 5.89 15.97
C GLN A 176 -1.35 5.91 14.43
N ALA A 177 -1.01 4.79 13.80
CA ALA A 177 -1.17 4.65 12.36
C ALA A 177 -2.63 4.96 11.97
N LYS A 178 -2.84 5.74 10.93
CA LYS A 178 -4.20 6.15 10.51
C LYS A 178 -4.96 5.05 9.81
N SER A 179 -4.24 4.10 9.21
CA SER A 179 -4.87 2.90 8.67
C SER A 179 -3.93 1.70 8.72
N PHE A 180 -4.54 0.52 8.84
CA PHE A 180 -3.87 -0.77 8.77
C PHE A 180 -4.61 -1.70 7.82
N GLY A 181 -3.90 -2.37 6.94
CA GLY A 181 -4.45 -3.37 6.04
C GLY A 181 -3.43 -4.44 5.70
N PHE A 182 -3.90 -5.55 5.15
CA PHE A 182 -3.02 -6.63 4.73
C PHE A 182 -3.50 -7.26 3.42
N SER A 183 -2.57 -7.95 2.75
CA SER A 183 -2.83 -8.76 1.57
C SER A 183 -2.03 -10.04 1.64
N ARG A 184 -2.55 -11.11 1.05
CA ARG A 184 -1.82 -12.39 0.99
C ARG A 184 -0.58 -12.28 0.13
N TYR A 185 0.47 -12.94 0.56
CA TYR A 185 1.64 -13.17 -0.27
C TYR A 185 1.29 -14.09 -1.44
N CYS A 186 1.68 -13.66 -2.64
CA CYS A 186 1.61 -14.47 -3.86
C CYS A 186 3.04 -14.90 -4.22
N PRO A 187 3.52 -16.06 -3.75
CA PRO A 187 4.90 -16.48 -3.96
C PRO A 187 5.13 -16.87 -5.44
N ASN A 188 6.36 -16.69 -5.89
CA ASN A 188 6.83 -17.35 -7.11
C ASN A 188 7.06 -18.84 -6.86
N GLU A 189 7.42 -19.59 -7.91
CA GLU A 189 7.62 -21.04 -7.83
C GLU A 189 8.70 -21.46 -6.80
N LYS A 190 9.74 -20.64 -6.62
CA LYS A 190 10.87 -20.93 -5.72
C LYS A 190 10.49 -20.77 -4.25
N ASP A 191 9.46 -19.98 -3.92
CA ASP A 191 9.05 -19.65 -2.55
C ASP A 191 7.65 -20.19 -2.18
N ARG A 192 7.18 -21.22 -2.88
CA ARG A 192 5.86 -21.84 -2.60
C ARG A 192 5.69 -22.35 -1.17
N ASN A 193 6.78 -22.69 -0.50
CA ASN A 193 6.74 -23.15 0.89
C ASN A 193 6.29 -22.05 1.88
N ASN A 194 6.34 -20.78 1.46
CA ASN A 194 5.89 -19.64 2.25
C ASN A 194 4.41 -19.28 2.00
N LEU A 195 3.72 -20.07 1.17
CA LEU A 195 2.28 -19.94 0.93
C LEU A 195 1.48 -20.40 2.15
N VAL A 196 0.55 -19.57 2.57
CA VAL A 196 -0.41 -19.90 3.61
C VAL A 196 -1.54 -20.76 3.03
N SER A 197 -1.85 -21.88 3.65
CA SER A 197 -2.97 -22.73 3.25
C SER A 197 -4.33 -22.03 3.49
N PRO A 198 -5.39 -22.40 2.77
CA PRO A 198 -6.72 -21.83 2.98
C PRO A 198 -7.24 -21.98 4.42
N SER A 199 -6.95 -23.11 5.09
CA SER A 199 -7.36 -23.33 6.48
C SER A 199 -6.60 -22.46 7.47
N GLU A 200 -5.29 -22.32 7.30
CA GLU A 200 -4.47 -21.42 8.12
C GLU A 200 -4.92 -19.96 7.92
N TYR A 201 -5.20 -19.57 6.69
CA TYR A 201 -5.64 -18.21 6.40
C TYR A 201 -7.05 -17.92 6.98
N LYS A 202 -7.96 -18.90 6.97
CA LYS A 202 -9.27 -18.75 7.62
C LYS A 202 -9.11 -18.56 9.12
N ALA A 203 -8.29 -19.36 9.78
CA ALA A 203 -8.00 -19.22 11.22
C ALA A 203 -7.32 -17.86 11.53
N PHE A 204 -6.47 -17.37 10.64
CA PHE A 204 -5.89 -16.04 10.73
C PHE A 204 -6.95 -14.94 10.63
N LEU A 205 -7.90 -15.02 9.71
CA LEU A 205 -8.98 -14.04 9.58
C LEU A 205 -9.86 -13.97 10.84
N GLU A 206 -10.10 -15.11 11.53
CA GLU A 206 -10.79 -15.15 12.84
C GLU A 206 -10.05 -14.28 13.87
N LYS A 207 -8.74 -14.54 14.05
CA LYS A 207 -7.88 -13.79 14.98
C LYS A 207 -7.84 -12.29 14.62
N MET A 208 -7.74 -11.97 13.32
CA MET A 208 -7.73 -10.58 12.86
C MET A 208 -9.05 -9.86 13.13
N TRP A 209 -10.17 -10.55 12.92
CA TRP A 209 -11.50 -10.01 13.22
C TRP A 209 -11.65 -9.68 14.71
N GLU A 210 -11.23 -10.58 15.58
CA GLU A 210 -11.22 -10.33 17.03
C GLU A 210 -10.41 -9.06 17.38
N GLN A 211 -9.21 -8.92 16.82
CA GLN A 211 -8.39 -7.72 17.03
C GLN A 211 -9.07 -6.45 16.50
N PHE A 212 -9.68 -6.51 15.31
CA PHE A 212 -10.34 -5.36 14.73
C PHE A 212 -11.55 -4.90 15.56
N VAL A 213 -12.34 -5.85 16.09
CA VAL A 213 -13.47 -5.55 16.99
C VAL A 213 -12.98 -4.89 18.29
N ILE A 214 -11.89 -5.40 18.86
CA ILE A 214 -11.33 -4.84 20.12
C ILE A 214 -10.75 -3.43 19.90
N LEU A 215 -10.18 -3.16 18.73
CA LEU A 215 -9.39 -1.97 18.45
C LEU A 215 -10.10 -0.93 17.55
N GLN A 216 -11.36 -1.19 17.13
CA GLN A 216 -12.08 -0.38 16.12
C GLN A 216 -12.22 1.10 16.50
N ASP A 217 -12.31 1.42 17.79
CA ASP A 217 -12.56 2.79 18.28
C ASP A 217 -11.25 3.51 18.69
N LYS A 218 -10.08 2.95 18.36
CA LYS A 218 -8.77 3.51 18.73
C LYS A 218 -8.18 4.48 17.72
N GLY A 219 -8.93 4.86 16.68
CA GLY A 219 -8.54 5.88 15.69
C GLY A 219 -7.73 5.36 14.50
N THR A 220 -7.50 4.04 14.40
CA THR A 220 -6.92 3.38 13.23
C THR A 220 -8.02 2.76 12.38
N ALA A 221 -8.11 3.14 11.10
CA ALA A 221 -9.04 2.52 10.17
C ALA A 221 -8.49 1.16 9.69
N PHE A 222 -9.30 0.11 9.78
CA PHE A 222 -8.93 -1.20 9.26
C PHE A 222 -9.40 -1.38 7.82
N ILE A 223 -8.45 -1.65 6.92
CA ILE A 223 -8.71 -1.78 5.48
C ILE A 223 -8.92 -3.25 5.14
N LEU A 224 -10.14 -3.62 4.77
CA LEU A 224 -10.52 -4.97 4.38
C LEU A 224 -10.25 -5.19 2.88
N LYS A 225 -8.98 -5.02 2.48
CA LYS A 225 -8.58 -5.06 1.06
C LYS A 225 -8.53 -6.47 0.48
N ASP A 226 -8.15 -7.47 1.28
CA ASP A 226 -8.16 -8.86 0.81
C ASP A 226 -9.60 -9.33 0.59
N HIS A 227 -9.90 -9.80 -0.62
CA HIS A 227 -11.26 -10.19 -1.00
C HIS A 227 -11.80 -11.41 -0.24
N LEU A 228 -10.95 -12.20 0.45
CA LEU A 228 -11.43 -13.26 1.34
C LEU A 228 -12.13 -12.73 2.60
N TRP A 229 -11.92 -11.45 2.95
CA TRP A 229 -12.71 -10.81 4.00
C TRP A 229 -14.21 -10.90 3.73
N LYS A 230 -14.65 -10.73 2.50
CA LYS A 230 -16.07 -10.81 2.16
C LYS A 230 -16.63 -12.18 2.38
N LEU A 231 -15.93 -13.21 1.92
CA LEU A 231 -16.33 -14.59 2.16
C LEU A 231 -16.43 -14.87 3.67
N PHE A 232 -15.42 -14.44 4.43
CA PHE A 232 -15.38 -14.58 5.87
C PHE A 232 -16.56 -13.86 6.56
N LEU A 233 -16.79 -12.60 6.22
CA LEU A 233 -17.89 -11.80 6.80
C LEU A 233 -19.26 -12.34 6.39
N TYR A 234 -19.40 -12.87 5.16
CA TYR A 234 -20.62 -13.54 4.71
C TYR A 234 -20.90 -14.80 5.54
N GLU A 235 -19.92 -15.65 5.75
CA GLU A 235 -20.05 -16.85 6.60
C GLU A 235 -20.42 -16.50 8.05
N LYS A 236 -20.00 -15.34 8.55
CA LYS A 236 -20.37 -14.83 9.88
C LYS A 236 -21.72 -14.15 9.93
N GLY A 237 -22.44 -14.01 8.82
CA GLY A 237 -23.68 -13.26 8.74
C GLY A 237 -23.55 -11.75 8.92
N LEU A 238 -22.32 -11.22 8.84
CA LEU A 238 -22.01 -9.79 9.00
C LEU A 238 -21.97 -9.03 7.67
N PHE A 239 -22.07 -9.75 6.57
CA PHE A 239 -22.14 -9.19 5.23
C PHE A 239 -23.34 -9.78 4.51
N LYS A 240 -24.20 -8.92 3.97
CA LYS A 240 -25.34 -9.33 3.14
C LYS A 240 -25.07 -8.95 1.70
N ILE A 241 -25.29 -9.89 0.79
CA ILE A 241 -25.29 -9.61 -0.64
C ILE A 241 -26.69 -9.07 -0.97
N GLU A 242 -26.83 -7.73 -0.97
CA GLU A 242 -28.11 -7.09 -1.27
C GLU A 242 -28.30 -6.77 -2.75
N ASP A 243 -27.19 -6.76 -3.54
CA ASP A 243 -27.21 -6.49 -4.96
C ASP A 243 -25.97 -7.11 -5.64
N ASP A 244 -26.17 -7.79 -6.78
CA ASP A 244 -25.09 -8.37 -7.59
C ASP A 244 -24.06 -7.33 -8.06
N SER A 245 -24.46 -6.05 -8.15
CA SER A 245 -23.55 -4.95 -8.49
C SER A 245 -22.51 -4.66 -7.40
N GLU A 246 -22.76 -4.99 -6.13
CA GLU A 246 -21.81 -4.78 -5.04
C GLU A 246 -20.76 -5.87 -4.94
N LEU A 247 -21.05 -7.09 -5.35
CA LEU A 247 -20.07 -8.18 -5.45
C LEU A 247 -18.94 -7.86 -6.43
N ILE A 248 -19.25 -7.16 -7.52
CA ILE A 248 -18.27 -6.75 -8.53
C ILE A 248 -17.33 -5.66 -8.00
N MET A 249 -17.77 -4.89 -7.01
CA MET A 249 -17.07 -3.69 -6.53
C MET A 249 -15.91 -3.98 -5.56
N ASP A 250 -15.82 -5.15 -4.97
CA ASP A 250 -14.85 -5.47 -3.92
C ASP A 250 -13.93 -6.66 -4.26
N GLY A 251 -13.65 -6.84 -5.50
CA GLY A 251 -12.59 -7.70 -6.01
C GLY A 251 -11.44 -6.88 -6.56
N CYS A 252 -10.78 -7.40 -7.56
CA CYS A 252 -9.81 -6.65 -8.32
C CYS A 252 -10.52 -5.54 -9.13
N HIS A 253 -10.24 -4.29 -8.81
CA HIS A 253 -10.81 -3.13 -9.49
C HIS A 253 -10.08 -2.75 -10.80
N CYS A 254 -9.12 -3.58 -11.26
CA CYS A 254 -8.38 -3.33 -12.50
C CYS A 254 -9.33 -3.21 -13.70
N GLY A 255 -9.16 -2.13 -14.47
CA GLY A 255 -9.98 -1.84 -15.65
C GLY A 255 -11.37 -1.25 -15.36
N ILE A 256 -11.84 -1.23 -14.11
CA ILE A 256 -13.14 -0.63 -13.72
C ILE A 256 -12.93 0.74 -13.07
N SER A 257 -12.11 0.81 -12.04
CA SER A 257 -11.81 2.05 -11.31
C SER A 257 -10.33 2.20 -10.96
N HIS A 258 -9.49 1.27 -11.42
CA HIS A 258 -8.08 1.21 -11.11
C HIS A 258 -7.25 0.69 -12.28
N ILE A 259 -6.11 1.32 -12.54
CA ILE A 259 -5.08 0.84 -13.46
C ILE A 259 -3.72 0.84 -12.78
N THR A 260 -2.81 0.01 -13.26
CA THR A 260 -1.40 0.01 -12.86
C THR A 260 -0.53 0.32 -14.07
N VAL A 261 0.38 1.26 -13.92
CA VAL A 261 1.39 1.61 -14.92
C VAL A 261 2.75 1.24 -14.34
N LEU A 262 3.52 0.49 -15.11
CA LEU A 262 4.88 0.07 -14.77
C LEU A 262 5.90 0.87 -15.60
N ALA A 263 6.96 1.31 -14.97
CA ALA A 263 8.13 1.90 -15.64
C ALA A 263 9.01 0.81 -16.20
#